data_ac7445d7cb880e3c12290c769e581c3b
#
_entry.id   ac7445d7cb880e3c12290c769e581c3b
#
_cell.length_a   1.000
_cell.length_b   1.000
_cell.length_c   1.000
_cell.angle_alpha   90.00
_cell.angle_beta   90.00
_cell.angle_gamma   90.00
#
_symmetry.space_group_name_H-M   'P 1'
#
loop_
_entity.id
_entity.type
_entity.pdbx_description
1 polymer ?
#
loop_
_entity_poly.entity_id
_entity_poly.type
_entity_poly.pdbx_seq_one_letter_code
_entity_poly.pdbx_strand_id
1 'polypeptide(L)'
;AHILGIKDMSGLIKPMAAKKLIEALKNEISIPIHLHTHDTSGNGVATLMMAANAGVDIIDAAFNSMSGLTSQPALNSIVAAMDSTERETGIDPDGIQEISDYWAAVRPVYAGFESDMMTGSAEIYKYEMPGGQYSNLKSQVESFGLGHKFNDVKDMYKAVNEMLGDIVKVTPSSKAVGDMAIFMVQNELTPENIYEKAKDIDFPDSIVSYFEGMMGQPEGGFPEKLQKLVLHGKKPITCRPGELLPEEDFDGIKKLLVEKYGLEGTEKEALSYALYPKVFEDYLKSLDKEGNFRLMGSDIFFHGLSEGETCEVKIAEGKELVVRLSDVRDADDE
;
A
#
# COMPACT_ATOMS: atom_id res chain seq x y z
N ALA A 1 -22.88 -1.47 -14.50
CA ALA A 1 -21.87 -2.22 -13.71
C ALA A 1 -22.06 -3.72 -13.90
N HIS A 2 -21.00 -4.50 -13.79
CA HIS A 2 -21.03 -5.97 -13.92
C HIS A 2 -20.91 -6.65 -12.56
N ILE A 3 -20.17 -6.05 -11.63
CA ILE A 3 -19.92 -6.56 -10.29
C ILE A 3 -19.93 -5.36 -9.34
N LEU A 4 -20.49 -5.51 -8.14
CA LEU A 4 -20.35 -4.55 -7.04
C LEU A 4 -19.16 -4.96 -6.18
N GLY A 5 -18.09 -4.15 -6.16
CA GLY A 5 -16.95 -4.36 -5.28
C GLY A 5 -17.11 -3.65 -3.95
N ILE A 6 -16.99 -4.37 -2.86
CA ILE A 6 -16.85 -3.83 -1.50
C ILE A 6 -15.37 -3.89 -1.15
N LYS A 7 -14.78 -2.73 -0.82
CA LYS A 7 -13.35 -2.64 -0.54
C LYS A 7 -13.12 -2.16 0.89
N ASP A 8 -12.83 -3.11 1.77
CA ASP A 8 -12.48 -2.87 3.18
C ASP A 8 -10.95 -2.89 3.35
N MET A 9 -10.32 -1.73 3.18
CA MET A 9 -8.86 -1.59 3.21
C MET A 9 -8.23 -1.79 4.58
N SER A 10 -9.04 -1.79 5.62
CA SER A 10 -8.57 -1.82 7.01
C SER A 10 -8.94 -3.09 7.76
N GLY A 11 -9.78 -3.95 7.20
CA GLY A 11 -10.35 -5.09 7.94
C GLY A 11 -11.35 -4.65 9.01
N LEU A 12 -12.13 -3.59 8.74
CA LEU A 12 -13.10 -3.02 9.68
C LEU A 12 -14.42 -3.77 9.71
N ILE A 13 -14.76 -4.46 8.64
CA ILE A 13 -16.03 -5.22 8.57
C ILE A 13 -15.95 -6.40 9.54
N LYS A 14 -16.72 -6.32 10.62
CA LYS A 14 -16.87 -7.41 11.60
C LYS A 14 -17.73 -8.54 11.02
N PRO A 15 -17.56 -9.79 11.43
CA PRO A 15 -18.28 -10.94 10.84
C PRO A 15 -19.78 -10.75 10.73
N MET A 16 -20.45 -10.32 11.80
CA MET A 16 -21.90 -10.10 11.78
C MET A 16 -22.34 -8.89 10.95
N ALA A 17 -21.47 -7.87 10.81
CA ALA A 17 -21.72 -6.73 9.94
C ALA A 17 -21.60 -7.13 8.47
N ALA A 18 -20.62 -7.99 8.12
CA ALA A 18 -20.49 -8.55 6.78
C ALA A 18 -21.76 -9.29 6.36
N LYS A 19 -22.27 -10.18 7.24
CA LYS A 19 -23.53 -10.89 6.97
C LYS A 19 -24.66 -9.91 6.65
N LYS A 20 -24.92 -8.93 7.54
CA LYS A 20 -25.98 -7.95 7.36
C LYS A 20 -25.85 -7.14 6.07
N LEU A 21 -24.60 -6.71 5.75
CA LEU A 21 -24.35 -5.92 4.55
C LEU A 21 -24.61 -6.73 3.28
N ILE A 22 -24.10 -7.96 3.22
CA ILE A 22 -24.29 -8.83 2.04
C ILE A 22 -25.77 -9.18 1.87
N GLU A 23 -26.48 -9.57 2.94
CA GLU A 23 -27.92 -9.85 2.88
C GLU A 23 -28.72 -8.63 2.38
N ALA A 24 -28.42 -7.43 2.89
CA ALA A 24 -29.08 -6.20 2.43
C ALA A 24 -28.83 -5.90 0.96
N LEU A 25 -27.57 -6.03 0.51
CA LEU A 25 -27.20 -5.79 -0.90
C LEU A 25 -27.84 -6.84 -1.83
N LYS A 26 -27.86 -8.12 -1.45
CA LYS A 26 -28.51 -9.19 -2.24
C LYS A 26 -30.00 -8.99 -2.41
N ASN A 27 -30.66 -8.29 -1.47
CA ASN A 27 -32.09 -7.96 -1.60
C ASN A 27 -32.34 -6.77 -2.56
N GLU A 28 -31.34 -5.89 -2.76
CA GLU A 28 -31.51 -4.67 -3.54
C GLU A 28 -30.93 -4.77 -4.96
N ILE A 29 -29.91 -5.61 -5.17
CA ILE A 29 -29.19 -5.70 -6.46
C ILE A 29 -29.10 -7.15 -6.96
N SER A 30 -29.12 -7.31 -8.29
CA SER A 30 -29.01 -8.62 -8.95
C SER A 30 -27.61 -8.93 -9.49
N ILE A 31 -26.70 -7.96 -9.48
CA ILE A 31 -25.32 -8.18 -9.94
C ILE A 31 -24.48 -8.89 -8.86
N PRO A 32 -23.43 -9.62 -9.25
CA PRO A 32 -22.52 -10.26 -8.30
C PRO A 32 -21.89 -9.26 -7.31
N ILE A 33 -21.66 -9.71 -6.09
CA ILE A 33 -20.99 -8.95 -5.02
C ILE A 33 -19.61 -9.55 -4.78
N HIS A 34 -18.58 -8.70 -4.80
CA HIS A 34 -17.19 -9.02 -4.55
C HIS A 34 -16.73 -8.32 -3.26
N LEU A 35 -16.31 -9.08 -2.27
CA LEU A 35 -15.80 -8.56 -1.00
C LEU A 35 -14.28 -8.71 -0.92
N HIS A 36 -13.60 -7.56 -0.84
CA HIS A 36 -12.19 -7.45 -0.53
C HIS A 36 -12.01 -6.91 0.89
N THR A 37 -11.24 -7.58 1.72
CA THR A 37 -10.92 -7.14 3.09
C THR A 37 -9.47 -7.49 3.43
N HIS A 38 -8.94 -6.84 4.47
CA HIS A 38 -7.64 -7.17 5.07
C HIS A 38 -7.81 -7.87 6.41
N ASP A 39 -6.79 -8.61 6.84
CA ASP A 39 -6.83 -9.39 8.09
C ASP A 39 -6.13 -8.70 9.27
N THR A 40 -6.04 -7.37 9.22
CA THR A 40 -5.34 -6.57 10.24
C THR A 40 -5.94 -6.77 11.65
N SER A 41 -7.23 -7.07 11.73
CA SER A 41 -7.90 -7.38 13.00
C SER A 41 -7.71 -8.82 13.49
N GLY A 42 -7.30 -9.75 12.60
CA GLY A 42 -7.33 -11.18 12.84
C GLY A 42 -8.73 -11.82 12.75
N ASN A 43 -9.73 -11.06 12.30
CA ASN A 43 -11.11 -11.56 12.12
C ASN A 43 -11.46 -11.90 10.67
N GLY A 44 -10.50 -11.79 9.76
CA GLY A 44 -10.76 -11.84 8.32
C GLY A 44 -11.40 -13.12 7.85
N VAL A 45 -10.90 -14.29 8.28
CA VAL A 45 -11.51 -15.58 7.93
C VAL A 45 -12.95 -15.66 8.41
N ALA A 46 -13.21 -15.28 9.65
CA ALA A 46 -14.58 -15.27 10.22
C ALA A 46 -15.50 -14.31 9.45
N THR A 47 -14.99 -13.15 9.06
CA THR A 47 -15.71 -12.16 8.25
C THR A 47 -16.10 -12.72 6.88
N LEU A 48 -15.15 -13.33 6.18
CA LEU A 48 -15.38 -13.91 4.85
C LEU A 48 -16.32 -15.12 4.92
N MET A 49 -16.21 -15.97 5.95
CA MET A 49 -17.14 -17.09 6.18
C MET A 49 -18.58 -16.59 6.40
N MET A 50 -18.77 -15.53 7.17
CA MET A 50 -20.10 -14.95 7.39
C MET A 50 -20.65 -14.27 6.12
N ALA A 51 -19.80 -13.64 5.31
CA ALA A 51 -20.18 -13.09 4.01
C ALA A 51 -20.58 -14.19 3.03
N ALA A 52 -19.83 -15.30 2.99
CA ALA A 52 -20.12 -16.45 2.14
C ALA A 52 -21.48 -17.07 2.49
N ASN A 53 -21.75 -17.27 3.77
CA ASN A 53 -23.06 -17.77 4.24
C ASN A 53 -24.22 -16.81 3.91
N ALA A 54 -23.94 -15.50 3.77
CA ALA A 54 -24.91 -14.50 3.37
C ALA A 54 -25.10 -14.38 1.85
N GLY A 55 -24.31 -15.13 1.05
CA GLY A 55 -24.46 -15.20 -0.39
C GLY A 55 -23.54 -14.27 -1.20
N VAL A 56 -22.41 -13.80 -0.65
CA VAL A 56 -21.38 -13.11 -1.44
C VAL A 56 -20.90 -14.02 -2.59
N ASP A 57 -20.64 -13.47 -3.76
CA ASP A 57 -20.28 -14.25 -4.93
C ASP A 57 -18.77 -14.45 -5.06
N ILE A 58 -17.99 -13.41 -4.69
CA ILE A 58 -16.54 -13.41 -4.82
C ILE A 58 -15.92 -12.87 -3.53
N ILE A 59 -14.86 -13.51 -3.06
CA ILE A 59 -14.04 -13.05 -1.93
C ILE A 59 -12.57 -13.09 -2.31
N ASP A 60 -11.79 -12.14 -1.76
CA ASP A 60 -10.34 -12.13 -1.91
C ASP A 60 -9.66 -12.73 -0.69
N ALA A 61 -8.67 -13.59 -0.95
CA ALA A 61 -7.85 -14.24 0.06
C ALA A 61 -6.42 -14.42 -0.45
N ALA A 62 -5.48 -14.66 0.46
CA ALA A 62 -4.08 -14.92 0.12
C ALA A 62 -3.65 -16.32 0.58
N PHE A 63 -2.67 -16.94 -0.12
CA PHE A 63 -2.11 -18.21 0.33
C PHE A 63 -1.61 -18.09 1.77
N ASN A 64 -1.70 -19.16 2.56
CA ASN A 64 -1.36 -19.15 3.98
C ASN A 64 -0.04 -18.47 4.29
N SER A 65 1.00 -18.77 3.51
CA SER A 65 2.34 -18.21 3.69
C SER A 65 2.43 -16.69 3.48
N MET A 66 1.44 -16.09 2.78
CA MET A 66 1.38 -14.66 2.45
C MET A 66 0.15 -13.97 3.04
N SER A 67 -0.63 -14.66 3.88
CA SER A 67 -1.89 -14.18 4.45
C SER A 67 -1.72 -13.53 5.82
N GLY A 68 -2.80 -12.94 6.31
CA GLY A 68 -2.88 -12.37 7.65
C GLY A 68 -2.32 -10.96 7.79
N LEU A 69 -2.42 -10.40 8.97
CA LEU A 69 -1.91 -9.07 9.30
C LEU A 69 -2.43 -7.99 8.33
N THR A 70 -1.53 -7.27 7.65
CA THR A 70 -1.89 -6.25 6.65
C THR A 70 -2.23 -6.83 5.27
N SER A 71 -2.10 -8.15 5.09
CA SER A 71 -2.54 -8.88 3.89
C SER A 71 -3.99 -9.35 4.03
N GLN A 72 -4.45 -10.17 3.09
CA GLN A 72 -5.79 -10.75 3.07
C GLN A 72 -5.90 -11.97 3.99
N PRO A 73 -7.13 -12.41 4.32
CA PRO A 73 -7.35 -13.66 5.07
C PRO A 73 -6.80 -14.89 4.36
N ALA A 74 -6.53 -15.94 5.14
CA ALA A 74 -5.90 -17.16 4.67
C ALA A 74 -6.81 -17.99 3.74
N LEU A 75 -6.44 -18.13 2.47
CA LEU A 75 -7.17 -18.88 1.45
C LEU A 75 -7.32 -20.36 1.83
N ASN A 76 -6.22 -21.04 2.20
CA ASN A 76 -6.24 -22.45 2.52
C ASN A 76 -7.20 -22.74 3.69
N SER A 77 -7.23 -21.86 4.69
CA SER A 77 -8.14 -21.98 5.82
C SER A 77 -9.61 -21.80 5.42
N ILE A 78 -9.89 -20.88 4.50
CA ILE A 78 -11.25 -20.63 3.99
C ILE A 78 -11.72 -21.82 3.15
N VAL A 79 -10.89 -22.34 2.25
CA VAL A 79 -11.20 -23.51 1.42
C VAL A 79 -11.50 -24.70 2.30
N ALA A 80 -10.66 -24.99 3.30
CA ALA A 80 -10.89 -26.08 4.24
C ALA A 80 -12.16 -25.89 5.09
N ALA A 81 -12.48 -24.68 5.51
CA ALA A 81 -13.67 -24.38 6.29
C ALA A 81 -14.98 -24.48 5.47
N MET A 82 -14.89 -24.32 4.15
CA MET A 82 -16.03 -24.44 3.22
C MET A 82 -16.21 -25.85 2.66
N ASP A 83 -15.24 -26.73 2.86
CA ASP A 83 -15.33 -28.12 2.41
C ASP A 83 -16.60 -28.80 2.95
N SER A 84 -17.23 -29.60 2.10
CA SER A 84 -18.48 -30.31 2.43
C SER A 84 -19.66 -29.42 2.86
N THR A 85 -19.64 -28.12 2.53
CA THR A 85 -20.76 -27.18 2.74
C THR A 85 -21.46 -26.84 1.42
N GLU A 86 -22.63 -26.18 1.50
CA GLU A 86 -23.35 -25.65 0.33
C GLU A 86 -22.54 -24.58 -0.43
N ARG A 87 -21.49 -24.06 0.17
CA ARG A 87 -20.60 -23.02 -0.36
C ARG A 87 -19.21 -23.55 -0.69
N GLU A 88 -19.09 -24.85 -0.89
CA GLU A 88 -17.85 -25.49 -1.34
C GLU A 88 -17.26 -24.80 -2.56
N THR A 89 -15.96 -24.52 -2.52
CA THR A 89 -15.28 -23.69 -3.54
C THR A 89 -14.88 -24.46 -4.78
N GLY A 90 -14.74 -25.79 -4.69
CA GLY A 90 -14.17 -26.64 -5.75
C GLY A 90 -12.69 -26.42 -6.01
N ILE A 91 -12.00 -25.64 -5.17
CA ILE A 91 -10.54 -25.43 -5.27
C ILE A 91 -9.83 -26.65 -4.68
N ASP A 92 -8.83 -27.16 -5.41
CA ASP A 92 -7.99 -28.27 -4.96
C ASP A 92 -7.12 -27.88 -3.75
N PRO A 93 -7.34 -28.46 -2.56
CA PRO A 93 -6.57 -28.12 -1.36
C PRO A 93 -5.07 -28.43 -1.48
N ASP A 94 -4.72 -29.53 -2.17
CA ASP A 94 -3.32 -29.94 -2.32
C ASP A 94 -2.59 -28.97 -3.27
N GLY A 95 -3.23 -28.55 -4.36
CA GLY A 95 -2.67 -27.60 -5.30
C GLY A 95 -2.40 -26.22 -4.66
N ILE A 96 -3.33 -25.71 -3.85
CA ILE A 96 -3.08 -24.43 -3.15
C ILE A 96 -2.03 -24.57 -2.04
N GLN A 97 -1.89 -25.76 -1.43
CA GLN A 97 -0.84 -26.02 -0.44
C GLN A 97 0.55 -26.02 -1.09
N GLU A 98 0.72 -26.68 -2.24
CA GLU A 98 1.96 -26.67 -3.00
C GLU A 98 2.43 -25.23 -3.33
N ILE A 99 1.50 -24.38 -3.79
CA ILE A 99 1.81 -22.97 -4.07
C ILE A 99 2.15 -22.22 -2.77
N SER A 100 1.44 -22.51 -1.68
CA SER A 100 1.73 -21.90 -0.39
C SER A 100 3.11 -22.28 0.13
N ASP A 101 3.54 -23.51 -0.04
CA ASP A 101 4.87 -23.98 0.34
C ASP A 101 5.99 -23.32 -0.48
N TYR A 102 5.76 -23.14 -1.80
CA TYR A 102 6.68 -22.34 -2.61
C TYR A 102 6.85 -20.91 -2.06
N TRP A 103 5.77 -20.21 -1.78
CA TRP A 103 5.84 -18.86 -1.24
C TRP A 103 6.40 -18.82 0.18
N ALA A 104 6.19 -19.85 0.99
CA ALA A 104 6.84 -19.98 2.30
C ALA A 104 8.36 -20.05 2.21
N ALA A 105 8.88 -20.72 1.17
CA ALA A 105 10.31 -20.78 0.90
C ALA A 105 10.90 -19.46 0.36
N VAL A 106 10.11 -18.70 -0.42
CA VAL A 106 10.51 -17.41 -0.99
C VAL A 106 10.44 -16.27 0.04
N ARG A 107 9.45 -16.28 0.93
CA ARG A 107 9.16 -15.18 1.87
C ARG A 107 10.34 -14.70 2.71
N PRO A 108 11.22 -15.58 3.25
CA PRO A 108 12.38 -15.15 4.05
C PRO A 108 13.35 -14.23 3.28
N VAL A 109 13.44 -14.37 1.95
CA VAL A 109 14.27 -13.49 1.09
C VAL A 109 13.82 -12.02 1.21
N TYR A 110 12.52 -11.80 1.46
CA TYR A 110 11.91 -10.48 1.57
C TYR A 110 11.64 -10.05 3.01
N ALA A 111 12.18 -10.74 4.00
CA ALA A 111 11.93 -10.46 5.42
C ALA A 111 12.23 -9.00 5.82
N GLY A 112 13.22 -8.36 5.18
CA GLY A 112 13.55 -6.95 5.41
C GLY A 112 12.45 -5.95 5.04
N PHE A 113 11.43 -6.38 4.29
CA PHE A 113 10.28 -5.55 3.90
C PHE A 113 9.01 -5.87 4.71
N GLU A 114 9.06 -6.84 5.60
CA GLU A 114 7.91 -7.17 6.44
C GLU A 114 7.72 -6.12 7.55
N SER A 115 6.46 -5.88 7.91
CA SER A 115 6.17 -5.16 9.15
C SER A 115 6.48 -6.06 10.35
N ASP A 116 6.85 -5.47 11.48
CA ASP A 116 7.08 -6.18 12.74
C ASP A 116 5.78 -6.56 13.48
N MET A 117 4.64 -6.53 12.81
CA MET A 117 3.39 -7.03 13.36
C MET A 117 3.46 -8.54 13.56
N MET A 118 3.26 -8.98 14.81
CA MET A 118 3.31 -10.40 15.17
C MET A 118 1.96 -11.08 15.10
N THR A 119 0.87 -10.32 15.20
CA THR A 119 -0.50 -10.82 15.21
C THR A 119 -1.50 -9.73 14.78
N GLY A 120 -2.69 -10.12 14.36
CA GLY A 120 -3.79 -9.20 14.15
C GLY A 120 -4.18 -8.51 15.47
N SER A 121 -4.68 -7.28 15.37
CA SER A 121 -5.02 -6.47 16.52
C SER A 121 -6.39 -5.80 16.39
N ALA A 122 -7.20 -5.92 17.43
CA ALA A 122 -8.49 -5.22 17.53
C ALA A 122 -8.34 -3.68 17.63
N GLU A 123 -7.12 -3.17 17.81
CA GLU A 123 -6.84 -1.72 17.73
C GLU A 123 -7.31 -1.09 16.43
N ILE A 124 -7.36 -1.87 15.35
CA ILE A 124 -7.86 -1.39 14.07
C ILE A 124 -9.26 -0.79 14.15
N TYR A 125 -10.10 -1.33 15.02
CA TYR A 125 -11.46 -0.80 15.25
C TYR A 125 -11.47 0.53 16.00
N LYS A 126 -10.34 0.91 16.64
CA LYS A 126 -10.18 2.21 17.31
C LYS A 126 -9.63 3.27 16.34
N TYR A 127 -8.63 2.92 15.56
CA TYR A 127 -7.89 3.87 14.74
C TYR A 127 -8.33 3.88 13.26
N GLU A 128 -8.96 2.80 12.78
CA GLU A 128 -9.48 2.64 11.43
C GLU A 128 -8.42 2.90 10.35
N MET A 129 -7.18 2.53 10.65
CA MET A 129 -6.06 2.74 9.75
C MET A 129 -5.97 1.60 8.74
N PRO A 130 -5.92 1.88 7.40
CA PRO A 130 -5.72 0.85 6.38
C PRO A 130 -4.45 0.04 6.63
N GLY A 131 -4.50 -1.29 6.37
CA GLY A 131 -3.37 -2.18 6.63
C GLY A 131 -2.06 -1.73 5.98
N GLY A 132 -2.10 -1.43 4.67
CA GLY A 132 -0.92 -0.89 3.96
C GLY A 132 -0.46 0.47 4.50
N GLN A 133 -1.39 1.31 4.95
CA GLN A 133 -1.06 2.59 5.58
C GLN A 133 -0.41 2.40 6.95
N TYR A 134 -0.82 1.40 7.72
CA TYR A 134 -0.20 1.08 9.02
C TYR A 134 1.29 0.78 8.86
N SER A 135 1.65 -0.13 7.94
CA SER A 135 3.04 -0.50 7.67
C SER A 135 3.87 0.68 7.17
N ASN A 136 3.33 1.43 6.18
CA ASN A 136 4.01 2.59 5.62
C ASN A 136 4.18 3.71 6.65
N LEU A 137 3.15 4.01 7.43
CA LEU A 137 3.18 5.07 8.44
C LEU A 137 4.18 4.75 9.54
N LYS A 138 4.26 3.48 9.98
CA LYS A 138 5.23 3.07 10.98
C LYS A 138 6.66 3.28 10.50
N SER A 139 7.00 2.78 9.32
CA SER A 139 8.30 2.97 8.70
C SER A 139 8.65 4.46 8.51
N GLN A 140 7.68 5.28 8.10
CA GLN A 140 7.84 6.73 7.95
C GLN A 140 8.11 7.42 9.29
N VAL A 141 7.37 7.10 10.33
CA VAL A 141 7.55 7.64 11.69
C VAL A 141 8.92 7.28 12.25
N GLU A 142 9.38 6.05 12.01
CA GLU A 142 10.72 5.58 12.40
C GLU A 142 11.82 6.35 11.65
N SER A 143 11.66 6.58 10.34
CA SER A 143 12.62 7.34 9.53
C SER A 143 12.78 8.80 9.99
N PHE A 144 11.75 9.37 10.60
CA PHE A 144 11.80 10.70 11.22
C PHE A 144 12.34 10.68 12.66
N GLY A 145 12.78 9.54 13.18
CA GLY A 145 13.24 9.40 14.57
C GLY A 145 12.12 9.47 15.62
N LEU A 146 10.88 9.33 15.19
CA LEU A 146 9.68 9.44 16.04
C LEU A 146 9.09 8.07 16.42
N GLY A 147 9.81 6.95 16.23
CA GLY A 147 9.32 5.61 16.52
C GLY A 147 8.72 5.46 17.92
N HIS A 148 9.30 6.14 18.92
CA HIS A 148 8.80 6.18 20.29
C HIS A 148 7.45 6.91 20.45
N LYS A 149 7.03 7.71 19.48
CA LYS A 149 5.75 8.45 19.43
C LYS A 149 4.70 7.78 18.52
N PHE A 150 4.92 6.55 18.06
CA PHE A 150 4.00 5.91 17.13
C PHE A 150 2.57 5.78 17.67
N ASN A 151 2.41 5.57 18.98
CA ASN A 151 1.08 5.58 19.60
C ASN A 151 0.39 6.94 19.51
N ASP A 152 1.16 8.03 19.73
CA ASP A 152 0.63 9.39 19.61
C ASP A 152 0.21 9.67 18.15
N VAL A 153 0.97 9.17 17.18
CA VAL A 153 0.61 9.26 15.76
C VAL A 153 -0.65 8.47 15.43
N LYS A 154 -0.87 7.28 16.02
CA LYS A 154 -2.11 6.53 15.84
C LYS A 154 -3.33 7.28 16.41
N ASP A 155 -3.22 7.82 17.63
CA ASP A 155 -4.28 8.63 18.22
C ASP A 155 -4.54 9.90 17.38
N MET A 156 -3.48 10.56 16.91
CA MET A 156 -3.60 11.71 16.03
C MET A 156 -4.19 11.37 14.65
N TYR A 157 -3.88 10.19 14.09
CA TYR A 157 -4.47 9.71 12.84
C TYR A 157 -6.01 9.66 12.92
N LYS A 158 -6.53 9.14 14.04
CA LYS A 158 -7.97 9.15 14.30
C LYS A 158 -8.51 10.58 14.43
N ALA A 159 -7.86 11.43 15.22
CA ALA A 159 -8.28 12.82 15.40
C ALA A 159 -8.28 13.61 14.09
N VAL A 160 -7.26 13.41 13.24
CA VAL A 160 -7.21 14.01 11.90
C VAL A 160 -8.35 13.54 11.03
N ASN A 161 -8.68 12.23 11.03
CA ASN A 161 -9.81 11.75 10.26
C ASN A 161 -11.13 12.40 10.66
N GLU A 162 -11.37 12.55 11.97
CA GLU A 162 -12.53 13.29 12.51
C GLU A 162 -12.49 14.77 12.09
N MET A 163 -11.31 15.43 12.11
CA MET A 163 -11.13 16.80 11.64
C MET A 163 -11.42 16.99 10.16
N LEU A 164 -11.17 15.96 9.34
CA LEU A 164 -11.43 15.96 7.90
C LEU A 164 -12.90 15.63 7.55
N GLY A 165 -13.73 15.30 8.53
CA GLY A 165 -15.14 14.96 8.34
C GLY A 165 -15.41 13.47 8.15
N ASP A 166 -14.60 12.61 8.75
CA ASP A 166 -14.74 11.14 8.69
C ASP A 166 -14.68 10.59 7.26
N ILE A 167 -13.65 10.98 6.54
CA ILE A 167 -13.49 10.64 5.12
C ILE A 167 -13.20 9.15 4.90
N VAL A 168 -13.57 8.66 3.72
CA VAL A 168 -13.19 7.32 3.29
C VAL A 168 -11.66 7.25 3.11
N LYS A 169 -11.03 6.34 3.85
CA LYS A 169 -9.58 6.16 3.89
C LYS A 169 -9.14 5.09 2.91
N VAL A 170 -8.97 5.47 1.65
CA VAL A 170 -8.35 4.66 0.60
C VAL A 170 -7.21 5.47 -0.03
N THR A 171 -6.29 4.83 -0.75
CA THR A 171 -5.24 5.55 -1.47
C THR A 171 -5.87 6.50 -2.50
N PRO A 172 -5.55 7.81 -2.52
CA PRO A 172 -4.50 8.49 -1.75
C PRO A 172 -4.94 9.16 -0.44
N SER A 173 -6.22 9.20 -0.08
CA SER A 173 -6.73 9.92 1.09
C SER A 173 -6.16 9.41 2.42
N SER A 174 -5.95 8.10 2.55
CA SER A 174 -5.31 7.51 3.73
C SER A 174 -3.89 8.03 3.97
N LYS A 175 -3.14 8.30 2.89
CA LYS A 175 -1.82 8.91 2.98
C LYS A 175 -1.93 10.35 3.49
N ALA A 176 -2.88 11.14 2.97
CA ALA A 176 -3.09 12.50 3.44
C ALA A 176 -3.39 12.56 4.95
N VAL A 177 -4.26 11.67 5.46
CA VAL A 177 -4.52 11.54 6.90
C VAL A 177 -3.25 11.21 7.68
N GLY A 178 -2.42 10.29 7.19
CA GLY A 178 -1.16 9.89 7.81
C GLY A 178 -0.14 11.02 7.85
N ASP A 179 0.08 11.69 6.73
CA ASP A 179 1.02 12.82 6.63
C ASP A 179 0.62 13.96 7.57
N MET A 180 -0.69 14.25 7.66
CA MET A 180 -1.21 15.25 8.59
C MET A 180 -1.03 14.83 10.05
N ALA A 181 -1.24 13.56 10.37
CA ALA A 181 -1.04 13.08 11.74
C ALA A 181 0.42 13.20 12.18
N ILE A 182 1.38 12.82 11.34
CA ILE A 182 2.80 13.01 11.61
C ILE A 182 3.12 14.49 11.76
N PHE A 183 2.67 15.33 10.83
CA PHE A 183 2.88 16.77 10.86
C PHE A 183 2.38 17.40 12.17
N MET A 184 1.19 17.03 12.62
CA MET A 184 0.63 17.55 13.88
C MET A 184 1.43 17.08 15.09
N VAL A 185 1.85 15.83 15.15
CA VAL A 185 2.68 15.31 16.26
C VAL A 185 4.06 15.97 16.27
N GLN A 186 4.68 16.19 15.12
CA GLN A 186 5.99 16.86 15.01
C GLN A 186 5.96 18.31 15.47
N ASN A 187 4.87 19.02 15.17
CA ASN A 187 4.72 20.45 15.49
C ASN A 187 3.94 20.70 16.78
N GLU A 188 3.68 19.67 17.57
CA GLU A 188 2.90 19.77 18.83
C GLU A 188 1.53 20.43 18.63
N LEU A 189 0.90 20.11 17.49
CA LEU A 189 -0.44 20.58 17.15
C LEU A 189 -1.50 19.60 17.67
N THR A 190 -2.65 20.16 18.05
CA THR A 190 -3.85 19.40 18.41
C THR A 190 -5.05 19.96 17.65
N PRO A 191 -6.18 19.22 17.60
CA PRO A 191 -7.41 19.74 16.98
C PRO A 191 -7.85 21.11 17.53
N GLU A 192 -7.55 21.37 18.81
CA GLU A 192 -7.92 22.63 19.49
C GLU A 192 -6.98 23.78 19.12
N ASN A 193 -5.66 23.53 19.06
CA ASN A 193 -4.67 24.61 18.91
C ASN A 193 -4.25 24.88 17.47
N ILE A 194 -4.54 23.99 16.51
CA ILE A 194 -4.09 24.10 15.12
C ILE A 194 -4.48 25.41 14.45
N TYR A 195 -5.68 25.92 14.73
CA TYR A 195 -6.17 27.15 14.13
C TYR A 195 -5.45 28.43 14.59
N GLU A 196 -4.71 28.34 15.69
CA GLU A 196 -3.91 29.44 16.22
C GLU A 196 -2.43 29.27 15.88
N LYS A 197 -1.89 28.07 16.12
CA LYS A 197 -0.47 27.77 15.97
C LYS A 197 -0.03 27.55 14.53
N ALA A 198 -0.92 27.06 13.67
CA ALA A 198 -0.55 26.68 12.30
C ALA A 198 -0.87 27.76 11.22
N LYS A 199 -1.13 29.01 11.64
CA LYS A 199 -1.47 30.09 10.69
C LYS A 199 -0.35 30.39 9.70
N ASP A 200 0.90 30.27 10.14
CA ASP A 200 2.09 30.63 9.38
C ASP A 200 2.97 29.39 9.09
N ILE A 201 2.41 28.18 9.19
CA ILE A 201 3.13 26.94 8.95
C ILE A 201 2.64 26.35 7.61
N ASP A 202 3.57 25.93 6.76
CA ASP A 202 3.25 25.20 5.54
C ASP A 202 2.82 23.77 5.86
N PHE A 203 1.67 23.38 5.32
CA PHE A 203 1.13 22.05 5.48
C PHE A 203 1.75 21.08 4.47
N PRO A 204 1.76 19.76 4.75
CA PRO A 204 2.22 18.76 3.78
C PRO A 204 1.48 18.85 2.45
N ASP A 205 2.19 18.64 1.34
CA ASP A 205 1.63 18.73 -0.02
C ASP A 205 0.40 17.84 -0.23
N SER A 206 0.38 16.66 0.38
CA SER A 206 -0.76 15.74 0.31
C SER A 206 -2.03 16.34 0.93
N ILE A 207 -1.90 17.12 2.01
CA ILE A 207 -3.00 17.81 2.67
C ILE A 207 -3.44 19.02 1.86
N VAL A 208 -2.50 19.79 1.33
CA VAL A 208 -2.82 20.90 0.43
C VAL A 208 -3.57 20.38 -0.79
N SER A 209 -3.06 19.35 -1.44
CA SER A 209 -3.72 18.69 -2.60
C SER A 209 -5.11 18.16 -2.27
N TYR A 210 -5.29 17.57 -1.08
CA TYR A 210 -6.61 17.12 -0.62
C TYR A 210 -7.60 18.28 -0.56
N PHE A 211 -7.23 19.38 0.12
CA PHE A 211 -8.12 20.54 0.27
C PHE A 211 -8.27 21.39 -1.00
N GLU A 212 -7.32 21.31 -1.93
CA GLU A 212 -7.49 21.86 -3.29
C GLU A 212 -8.52 21.08 -4.11
N GLY A 213 -8.93 19.87 -3.70
CA GLY A 213 -9.86 19.02 -4.44
C GLY A 213 -9.19 18.09 -5.45
N MET A 214 -7.85 17.94 -5.42
CA MET A 214 -7.08 17.09 -6.33
C MET A 214 -7.33 15.58 -6.11
N MET A 215 -7.91 15.22 -4.97
CA MET A 215 -8.32 13.85 -4.63
C MET A 215 -9.84 13.63 -4.75
N GLY A 216 -10.56 14.58 -5.39
CA GLY A 216 -12.00 14.58 -5.49
C GLY A 216 -12.67 15.39 -4.37
N GLN A 217 -14.00 15.33 -4.34
CA GLN A 217 -14.82 16.04 -3.37
C GLN A 217 -15.36 15.04 -2.34
N PRO A 218 -15.08 15.21 -1.04
CA PRO A 218 -15.64 14.34 -0.02
C PRO A 218 -17.17 14.53 0.10
N GLU A 219 -17.87 13.48 0.47
CA GLU A 219 -19.27 13.58 0.81
C GLU A 219 -19.46 14.55 1.99
N GLY A 220 -20.40 15.47 1.89
CA GLY A 220 -20.59 16.54 2.87
C GLY A 220 -19.69 17.77 2.69
N GLY A 221 -18.74 17.73 1.76
CA GLY A 221 -17.81 18.83 1.48
C GLY A 221 -16.63 18.89 2.43
N PHE A 222 -15.75 19.86 2.19
CA PHE A 222 -14.58 20.08 3.06
C PHE A 222 -14.96 20.90 4.31
N PRO A 223 -14.34 20.63 5.48
CA PRO A 223 -14.46 21.49 6.65
C PRO A 223 -13.89 22.88 6.37
N GLU A 224 -14.76 23.86 6.10
CA GLU A 224 -14.39 25.17 5.55
C GLU A 224 -13.29 25.89 6.32
N LYS A 225 -13.35 25.86 7.66
CA LYS A 225 -12.36 26.54 8.51
C LYS A 225 -10.96 25.95 8.33
N LEU A 226 -10.88 24.62 8.26
CA LEU A 226 -9.61 23.91 8.05
C LEU A 226 -9.11 24.07 6.62
N GLN A 227 -10.00 23.99 5.62
CA GLN A 227 -9.65 24.26 4.23
C GLN A 227 -9.05 25.64 4.03
N LYS A 228 -9.66 26.68 4.61
CA LYS A 228 -9.13 28.05 4.54
C LYS A 228 -7.77 28.20 5.18
N LEU A 229 -7.55 27.52 6.32
CA LEU A 229 -6.27 27.50 7.01
C LEU A 229 -5.18 26.86 6.15
N VAL A 230 -5.44 25.66 5.59
CA VAL A 230 -4.46 24.90 4.81
C VAL A 230 -4.14 25.56 3.47
N LEU A 231 -5.14 26.11 2.79
CA LEU A 231 -4.97 26.66 1.45
C LEU A 231 -4.30 28.03 1.40
N HIS A 232 -4.21 28.77 2.51
CA HIS A 232 -3.62 30.11 2.55
C HIS A 232 -4.10 31.04 1.41
N GLY A 233 -5.38 30.96 1.05
CA GLY A 233 -5.99 31.76 -0.01
C GLY A 233 -5.93 31.17 -1.42
N LYS A 234 -5.32 30.00 -1.63
CA LYS A 234 -5.46 29.25 -2.87
C LYS A 234 -6.93 28.87 -3.11
N LYS A 235 -7.36 28.89 -4.36
CA LYS A 235 -8.72 28.50 -4.72
C LYS A 235 -8.81 27.00 -4.97
N PRO A 236 -9.74 26.28 -4.30
CA PRO A 236 -9.96 24.87 -4.59
C PRO A 236 -10.64 24.70 -5.96
N ILE A 237 -10.44 23.52 -6.56
CA ILE A 237 -11.11 23.08 -7.78
C ILE A 237 -12.38 22.30 -7.43
N THR A 238 -13.35 22.35 -8.33
CA THR A 238 -14.63 21.60 -8.20
C THR A 238 -14.86 20.64 -9.36
N CYS A 239 -14.05 20.72 -10.41
CA CYS A 239 -14.00 19.77 -11.53
C CYS A 239 -13.07 18.60 -11.24
N ARG A 240 -13.02 17.61 -12.12
CA ARG A 240 -12.05 16.53 -12.03
C ARG A 240 -10.65 17.07 -12.33
N PRO A 241 -9.64 16.74 -11.53
CA PRO A 241 -8.27 17.26 -11.74
C PRO A 241 -7.73 17.04 -13.15
N GLY A 242 -8.00 15.86 -13.73
CA GLY A 242 -7.58 15.55 -15.11
C GLY A 242 -8.14 16.47 -16.20
N GLU A 243 -9.22 17.21 -15.92
CA GLU A 243 -9.76 18.20 -16.87
C GLU A 243 -8.91 19.48 -16.96
N LEU A 244 -8.04 19.69 -15.96
CA LEU A 244 -7.15 20.85 -15.88
C LEU A 244 -5.74 20.56 -16.39
N LEU A 245 -5.40 19.30 -16.59
CA LEU A 245 -4.08 18.90 -17.06
C LEU A 245 -4.02 19.01 -18.60
N PRO A 246 -2.91 19.50 -19.15
CA PRO A 246 -2.66 19.43 -20.58
C PRO A 246 -2.56 17.96 -21.03
N GLU A 247 -2.74 17.72 -22.31
CA GLU A 247 -2.41 16.43 -22.90
C GLU A 247 -0.92 16.14 -22.75
N GLU A 248 -0.59 14.89 -22.43
CA GLU A 248 0.81 14.48 -22.23
C GLU A 248 1.55 14.40 -23.56
N ASP A 249 2.68 15.09 -23.65
CA ASP A 249 3.55 15.07 -24.84
C ASP A 249 4.53 13.88 -24.80
N PHE A 250 4.04 12.69 -25.13
CA PHE A 250 4.88 11.49 -25.17
C PHE A 250 6.04 11.59 -26.15
N ASP A 251 5.89 12.29 -27.26
CA ASP A 251 6.97 12.46 -28.23
C ASP A 251 8.06 13.41 -27.69
N GLY A 252 7.66 14.44 -26.95
CA GLY A 252 8.59 15.30 -26.21
C GLY A 252 9.33 14.54 -25.11
N ILE A 253 8.63 13.68 -24.37
CA ILE A 253 9.24 12.81 -23.35
C ILE A 253 10.26 11.85 -24.00
N LYS A 254 9.91 11.17 -25.09
CA LYS A 254 10.85 10.28 -25.80
C LYS A 254 12.13 11.01 -26.21
N LYS A 255 12.00 12.21 -26.76
CA LYS A 255 13.16 13.05 -27.11
C LYS A 255 13.99 13.43 -25.88
N LEU A 256 13.32 13.85 -24.80
CA LEU A 256 13.98 14.16 -23.54
C LEU A 256 14.79 12.97 -23.01
N LEU A 257 14.22 11.77 -23.05
CA LEU A 257 14.88 10.54 -22.58
C LEU A 257 16.13 10.20 -23.40
N VAL A 258 16.08 10.38 -24.72
CA VAL A 258 17.25 10.21 -25.61
C VAL A 258 18.30 11.27 -25.33
N GLU A 259 17.93 12.54 -25.32
CA GLU A 259 18.88 13.67 -25.25
C GLU A 259 19.51 13.83 -23.87
N LYS A 260 18.72 13.69 -22.82
CA LYS A 260 19.18 13.95 -21.45
C LYS A 260 19.79 12.71 -20.78
N TYR A 261 19.22 11.53 -21.04
CA TYR A 261 19.60 10.30 -20.32
C TYR A 261 20.27 9.25 -21.20
N GLY A 262 20.39 9.47 -22.52
CA GLY A 262 21.01 8.53 -23.45
C GLY A 262 20.26 7.21 -23.61
N LEU A 263 18.95 7.21 -23.36
CA LEU A 263 18.08 6.03 -23.49
C LEU A 263 17.62 5.85 -24.94
N GLU A 264 16.92 4.75 -25.21
CA GLU A 264 16.38 4.48 -26.55
C GLU A 264 15.12 5.31 -26.88
N GLY A 265 14.44 5.87 -25.88
CA GLY A 265 13.19 6.60 -26.05
C GLY A 265 12.01 5.69 -26.40
N THR A 266 12.00 4.48 -25.87
CA THR A 266 10.93 3.51 -26.09
C THR A 266 9.61 3.98 -25.46
N GLU A 267 8.49 3.42 -25.92
CA GLU A 267 7.18 3.70 -25.36
C GLU A 267 7.11 3.34 -23.87
N LYS A 268 7.72 2.22 -23.48
CA LYS A 268 7.79 1.78 -22.08
C LYS A 268 8.56 2.76 -21.19
N GLU A 269 9.68 3.28 -21.67
CA GLU A 269 10.46 4.28 -20.96
C GLU A 269 9.68 5.60 -20.82
N ALA A 270 9.03 6.03 -21.90
CA ALA A 270 8.22 7.24 -21.89
C ALA A 270 7.02 7.15 -20.93
N LEU A 271 6.31 6.02 -20.92
CA LEU A 271 5.25 5.76 -19.97
C LEU A 271 5.74 5.70 -18.52
N SER A 272 6.88 5.06 -18.28
CA SER A 272 7.47 4.98 -16.94
C SER A 272 7.88 6.36 -16.43
N TYR A 273 8.46 7.20 -17.28
CA TYR A 273 8.82 8.57 -16.94
C TYR A 273 7.59 9.44 -16.68
N ALA A 274 6.58 9.38 -17.57
CA ALA A 274 5.34 10.15 -17.41
C ALA A 274 4.61 9.84 -16.12
N LEU A 275 4.55 8.56 -15.73
CA LEU A 275 3.88 8.12 -14.50
C LEU A 275 4.66 8.46 -13.23
N TYR A 276 5.99 8.34 -13.25
CA TYR A 276 6.84 8.43 -12.07
C TYR A 276 8.19 9.12 -12.37
N PRO A 277 8.22 10.40 -12.78
CA PRO A 277 9.42 11.04 -13.28
C PRO A 277 10.58 10.99 -12.28
N LYS A 278 10.33 11.34 -11.02
CA LYS A 278 11.37 11.31 -9.98
C LYS A 278 11.89 9.90 -9.69
N VAL A 279 10.98 8.93 -9.55
CA VAL A 279 11.36 7.53 -9.28
C VAL A 279 12.16 6.96 -10.45
N PHE A 280 11.77 7.30 -11.68
CA PHE A 280 12.50 6.91 -12.89
C PHE A 280 13.91 7.51 -12.94
N GLU A 281 14.07 8.80 -12.62
CA GLU A 281 15.37 9.44 -12.51
C GLU A 281 16.26 8.82 -11.42
N ASP A 282 15.69 8.53 -10.25
CA ASP A 282 16.42 7.90 -9.14
C ASP A 282 16.81 6.45 -9.49
N TYR A 283 15.97 5.73 -10.23
CA TYR A 283 16.32 4.41 -10.80
C TYR A 283 17.49 4.50 -11.79
N LEU A 284 17.51 5.48 -12.69
CA LEU A 284 18.64 5.67 -13.62
C LEU A 284 19.93 5.97 -12.87
N LYS A 285 19.90 6.81 -11.84
CA LYS A 285 21.07 7.09 -10.99
C LYS A 285 21.57 5.83 -10.27
N SER A 286 20.66 4.97 -9.80
CA SER A 286 21.06 3.71 -9.17
C SER A 286 21.72 2.76 -10.15
N LEU A 287 21.23 2.69 -11.39
CA LEU A 287 21.87 1.91 -12.46
C LEU A 287 23.28 2.38 -12.78
N ASP A 288 23.49 3.71 -12.82
CA ASP A 288 24.80 4.31 -13.10
C ASP A 288 25.80 4.05 -11.96
N LYS A 289 25.32 4.19 -10.71
CA LYS A 289 26.15 4.03 -9.53
C LYS A 289 26.47 2.56 -9.20
N GLU A 290 25.48 1.69 -9.29
CA GLU A 290 25.50 0.34 -8.70
C GLU A 290 25.42 -0.78 -9.73
N GLY A 291 25.08 -0.45 -10.98
CA GLY A 291 24.90 -1.41 -12.07
C GLY A 291 23.50 -1.99 -12.17
N ASN A 292 23.32 -2.95 -13.06
CA ASN A 292 22.04 -3.56 -13.36
C ASN A 292 21.78 -4.82 -12.51
N PHE A 293 21.13 -4.64 -11.38
CA PHE A 293 20.78 -5.74 -10.47
C PHE A 293 19.78 -6.76 -11.02
N ARG A 294 19.13 -6.50 -12.16
CA ARG A 294 18.22 -7.47 -12.81
C ARG A 294 18.90 -8.79 -13.21
N LEU A 295 20.24 -8.78 -13.27
CA LEU A 295 21.04 -9.95 -13.58
C LEU A 295 21.29 -10.85 -12.36
N MET A 296 20.97 -10.36 -11.15
CA MET A 296 21.17 -11.08 -9.88
C MET A 296 19.87 -11.75 -9.43
N GLY A 297 19.97 -12.91 -8.81
CA GLY A 297 18.84 -13.49 -8.07
C GLY A 297 18.49 -12.66 -6.84
N SER A 298 17.22 -12.62 -6.46
CA SER A 298 16.74 -11.83 -5.31
C SER A 298 17.44 -12.22 -4.00
N ASP A 299 17.75 -13.50 -3.80
CA ASP A 299 18.44 -13.99 -2.62
C ASP A 299 19.84 -13.36 -2.49
N ILE A 300 20.60 -13.37 -3.58
CA ILE A 300 21.95 -12.77 -3.62
C ILE A 300 21.88 -11.26 -3.45
N PHE A 301 20.87 -10.62 -4.05
CA PHE A 301 20.69 -9.18 -3.92
C PHE A 301 20.47 -8.75 -2.46
N PHE A 302 19.67 -9.50 -1.67
CA PHE A 302 19.34 -9.13 -0.31
C PHE A 302 20.32 -9.64 0.74
N HIS A 303 20.94 -10.80 0.52
CA HIS A 303 21.77 -11.47 1.53
C HIS A 303 23.25 -11.56 1.14
N GLY A 304 23.58 -11.26 -0.10
CA GLY A 304 24.93 -11.44 -0.64
C GLY A 304 25.30 -12.90 -0.81
N LEU A 305 26.59 -13.17 -0.92
CA LEU A 305 27.17 -14.52 -0.93
C LEU A 305 27.98 -14.74 0.34
N SER A 306 27.92 -15.96 0.88
CA SER A 306 28.81 -16.41 1.92
C SER A 306 30.15 -16.91 1.34
N GLU A 307 31.22 -16.93 2.12
CA GLU A 307 32.51 -17.49 1.67
C GLU A 307 32.35 -18.93 1.17
N GLY A 308 32.88 -19.16 -0.02
CA GLY A 308 32.79 -20.45 -0.70
C GLY A 308 31.51 -20.66 -1.52
N GLU A 309 30.54 -19.80 -1.37
CA GLU A 309 29.27 -19.86 -2.10
C GLU A 309 29.44 -19.37 -3.55
N THR A 310 28.58 -19.89 -4.46
CA THR A 310 28.59 -19.56 -5.89
C THR A 310 27.22 -19.10 -6.35
N CYS A 311 27.18 -18.17 -7.30
CA CYS A 311 25.97 -17.80 -8.03
C CYS A 311 26.21 -17.83 -9.54
N GLU A 312 25.13 -18.08 -10.27
CA GLU A 312 25.10 -17.98 -11.74
C GLU A 312 24.48 -16.64 -12.14
N VAL A 313 25.22 -15.89 -12.97
CA VAL A 313 24.74 -14.59 -13.49
C VAL A 313 24.59 -14.70 -15.00
N LYS A 314 23.37 -14.57 -15.49
CA LYS A 314 23.09 -14.53 -16.93
C LYS A 314 23.41 -13.15 -17.49
N ILE A 315 24.49 -13.03 -18.25
CA ILE A 315 24.93 -11.76 -18.82
C ILE A 315 24.41 -11.48 -20.23
N ALA A 316 24.02 -12.54 -20.95
CA ALA A 316 23.35 -12.47 -22.25
C ALA A 316 22.68 -13.83 -22.56
N GLU A 317 21.92 -13.88 -23.63
CA GLU A 317 21.33 -15.15 -24.10
C GLU A 317 22.44 -16.18 -24.39
N GLY A 318 22.40 -17.33 -23.71
CA GLY A 318 23.40 -18.37 -23.83
C GLY A 318 24.77 -18.07 -23.19
N LYS A 319 24.91 -16.98 -22.42
CA LYS A 319 26.12 -16.65 -21.68
C LYS A 319 25.84 -16.51 -20.20
N GLU A 320 26.43 -17.39 -19.42
CA GLU A 320 26.34 -17.40 -17.97
C GLU A 320 27.76 -17.28 -17.36
N LEU A 321 27.87 -16.53 -16.28
CA LEU A 321 29.06 -16.45 -15.44
C LEU A 321 28.75 -17.15 -14.13
N VAL A 322 29.68 -17.98 -13.68
CA VAL A 322 29.67 -18.52 -12.32
C VAL A 322 30.61 -17.64 -11.49
N VAL A 323 30.05 -16.93 -10.52
CA VAL A 323 30.77 -16.09 -9.59
C VAL A 323 30.87 -16.81 -8.24
N ARG A 324 32.06 -16.91 -7.69
CA ARG A 324 32.29 -17.49 -6.35
C ARG A 324 32.91 -16.45 -5.45
N LEU A 325 32.34 -16.30 -4.24
CA LEU A 325 32.98 -15.54 -3.19
C LEU A 325 34.02 -16.40 -2.52
N SER A 326 35.30 -16.07 -2.73
CA SER A 326 36.41 -16.88 -2.21
C SER A 326 36.86 -16.45 -0.83
N ASP A 327 36.81 -15.16 -0.53
CA ASP A 327 37.33 -14.60 0.73
C ASP A 327 36.76 -13.18 0.93
N VAL A 328 36.45 -12.84 2.17
CA VAL A 328 36.04 -11.47 2.58
C VAL A 328 37.09 -10.98 3.58
N ARG A 329 37.76 -9.90 3.25
CA ARG A 329 38.74 -9.25 4.13
C ARG A 329 38.24 -7.86 4.46
N ASP A 330 38.38 -7.51 5.74
CA ASP A 330 38.24 -6.11 6.10
C ASP A 330 39.32 -5.32 5.35
N ALA A 331 38.91 -4.27 4.66
CA ALA A 331 39.85 -3.32 4.10
C ALA A 331 40.47 -2.60 5.29
N ASP A 332 41.62 -3.16 5.77
CA ASP A 332 42.43 -2.41 6.71
C ASP A 332 42.83 -1.10 6.07
N ASP A 333 42.61 -0.05 6.80
CA ASP A 333 42.92 1.34 6.49
C ASP A 333 44.30 1.48 5.82
N GLU A 334 44.34 1.93 4.57
CA GLU A 334 45.43 2.72 4.05
C GLU A 334 45.12 4.21 4.17
#